data_f4629b77f69b2b26fcfd418e4ee618c2
#
_entry.id   f4629b77f69b2b26fcfd418e4ee618c2
#
_cell.length_a   1.000
_cell.length_b   1.000
_cell.length_c   1.000
_cell.angle_alpha   90.00
_cell.angle_beta   90.00
_cell.angle_gamma   90.00
#
_symmetry.space_group_name_H-M   'P 1'
#
loop_
_entity.id
_entity.type
_entity.pdbx_description
1 polymer ?
#
loop_
_entity_poly.entity_id
_entity_poly.type
_entity_poly.pdbx_seq_one_letter_code
_entity_poly.pdbx_strand_id
1 'polypeptide(L)'
;PWLDVLNPEQKQAVQTTEGPILVLSGAGTGKTKVLTTRLAYILANHKANPWECLVVTFTNRAAKEMRERVENLIGDAVNSVWLGTFHSICVKILRNHAELAGLSSNFTILSEDDQKRLIKQIMDADNIDTQKYPPQSVLDKISRWKDKGWTVDKIGTDFKDNITTELYKKYQARLLELNCVDFGDIILYALKILLDNQD
;
A
#
# COMPACT_ATOMS: atom_id res chain seq x y z
N PRO A 1 -16.57 -1.20 -29.90
CA PRO A 1 -16.49 0.26 -29.90
C PRO A 1 -15.24 0.81 -29.19
N TRP A 2 -14.81 0.25 -28.02
CA TRP A 2 -13.67 0.78 -27.24
C TRP A 2 -12.31 0.59 -27.93
N LEU A 3 -12.16 -0.44 -28.76
CA LEU A 3 -10.93 -0.74 -29.47
C LEU A 3 -10.72 0.16 -30.70
N ASP A 4 -11.77 0.75 -31.23
CA ASP A 4 -11.73 1.54 -32.46
C ASP A 4 -11.03 2.89 -32.29
N VAL A 5 -10.96 3.37 -31.04
CA VAL A 5 -10.31 4.63 -30.67
C VAL A 5 -8.84 4.44 -30.20
N LEU A 6 -8.31 3.24 -30.33
CA LEU A 6 -6.93 2.88 -29.95
C LEU A 6 -6.06 2.76 -31.20
N ASN A 7 -4.79 3.16 -31.09
CA ASN A 7 -3.81 2.87 -32.12
C ASN A 7 -3.41 1.37 -32.08
N PRO A 8 -2.69 0.84 -33.08
CA PRO A 8 -2.37 -0.59 -33.17
C PRO A 8 -1.63 -1.13 -31.94
N GLU A 9 -0.65 -0.40 -31.41
CA GLU A 9 0.15 -0.80 -30.24
C GLU A 9 -0.69 -0.81 -28.96
N GLN A 10 -1.55 0.21 -28.78
CA GLN A 10 -2.50 0.27 -27.67
C GLN A 10 -3.50 -0.88 -27.74
N LYS A 11 -4.00 -1.18 -28.93
CA LYS A 11 -4.93 -2.30 -29.16
C LYS A 11 -4.28 -3.63 -28.84
N GLN A 12 -3.05 -3.83 -29.28
CA GLN A 12 -2.27 -5.03 -28.92
C GLN A 12 -2.12 -5.17 -27.40
N ALA A 13 -1.73 -4.09 -26.69
CA ALA A 13 -1.59 -4.10 -25.24
C ALA A 13 -2.91 -4.42 -24.51
N VAL A 14 -4.04 -3.95 -25.02
CA VAL A 14 -5.38 -4.25 -24.46
C VAL A 14 -5.78 -5.69 -24.67
N GLN A 15 -5.52 -6.26 -25.84
CA GLN A 15 -5.96 -7.60 -26.23
C GLN A 15 -5.04 -8.73 -25.73
N THR A 16 -3.76 -8.44 -25.40
CA THR A 16 -2.85 -9.40 -24.81
C THR A 16 -3.19 -9.60 -23.33
N THR A 17 -4.06 -10.54 -23.01
CA THR A 17 -4.59 -10.76 -21.66
C THR A 17 -3.86 -11.83 -20.87
N GLU A 18 -3.12 -12.69 -21.53
CA GLU A 18 -2.41 -13.82 -20.91
C GLU A 18 -0.95 -13.48 -20.63
N GLY A 19 -0.47 -13.92 -19.49
CA GLY A 19 0.91 -13.76 -19.04
C GLY A 19 1.31 -12.33 -18.69
N PRO A 20 2.54 -12.12 -18.20
CA PRO A 20 3.07 -10.81 -17.85
C PRO A 20 3.30 -9.96 -19.11
N ILE A 21 2.91 -8.69 -19.04
CA ILE A 21 3.10 -7.71 -20.11
C ILE A 21 3.69 -6.42 -19.54
N LEU A 22 4.70 -5.87 -20.20
CA LEU A 22 5.26 -4.56 -19.93
C LEU A 22 4.94 -3.61 -21.07
N VAL A 23 4.27 -2.50 -20.77
CA VAL A 23 3.95 -1.44 -21.73
C VAL A 23 4.78 -0.19 -21.41
N LEU A 24 5.74 0.10 -22.27
CA LEU A 24 6.57 1.30 -22.17
C LEU A 24 5.95 2.43 -23.00
N SER A 25 5.64 3.54 -22.39
CA SER A 25 5.04 4.67 -23.08
C SER A 25 5.42 6.01 -22.44
N GLY A 26 5.61 7.05 -23.27
CA GLY A 26 5.93 8.40 -22.82
C GLY A 26 4.77 9.12 -22.11
N ALA A 27 5.02 10.31 -21.61
CA ALA A 27 3.99 11.16 -21.05
C ALA A 27 2.97 11.54 -22.14
N GLY A 28 1.67 11.58 -21.79
CA GLY A 28 0.61 11.97 -22.72
C GLY A 28 0.22 10.94 -23.80
N THR A 29 0.85 9.77 -23.84
CA THR A 29 0.60 8.74 -24.86
C THR A 29 -0.63 7.86 -24.60
N GLY A 30 -1.42 8.18 -23.56
CA GLY A 30 -2.67 7.47 -23.27
C GLY A 30 -2.51 6.20 -22.40
N LYS A 31 -1.44 6.10 -21.59
CA LYS A 31 -1.24 4.95 -20.65
C LYS A 31 -2.48 4.59 -19.83
N THR A 32 -3.10 5.59 -19.24
CA THR A 32 -4.33 5.39 -18.43
C THR A 32 -5.48 4.88 -19.30
N LYS A 33 -5.59 5.36 -20.52
CA LYS A 33 -6.61 4.90 -21.48
C LYS A 33 -6.39 3.41 -21.83
N VAL A 34 -5.15 3.01 -22.08
CA VAL A 34 -4.82 1.61 -22.33
C VAL A 34 -5.18 0.73 -21.14
N LEU A 35 -4.81 1.14 -19.92
CA LEU A 35 -5.07 0.36 -18.72
C LEU A 35 -6.56 0.23 -18.42
N THR A 36 -7.33 1.31 -18.51
CA THR A 36 -8.79 1.29 -18.28
C THR A 36 -9.52 0.48 -19.34
N THR A 37 -9.13 0.62 -20.62
CA THR A 37 -9.72 -0.16 -21.71
C THR A 37 -9.35 -1.64 -21.62
N ARG A 38 -8.12 -1.97 -21.19
CA ARG A 38 -7.71 -3.35 -20.95
C ARG A 38 -8.56 -4.01 -19.85
N LEU A 39 -8.79 -3.32 -18.73
CA LEU A 39 -9.65 -3.83 -17.68
C LEU A 39 -11.08 -4.07 -18.21
N ALA A 40 -11.65 -3.09 -18.90
CA ALA A 40 -12.96 -3.22 -19.51
C ALA A 40 -13.02 -4.40 -20.51
N TYR A 41 -11.98 -4.58 -21.31
CA TYR A 41 -11.85 -5.70 -22.26
C TYR A 41 -11.82 -7.07 -21.55
N ILE A 42 -11.05 -7.21 -20.49
CA ILE A 42 -10.95 -8.44 -19.69
C ILE A 42 -12.34 -8.80 -19.13
N LEU A 43 -13.02 -7.85 -18.52
CA LEU A 43 -14.32 -8.08 -17.89
C LEU A 43 -15.43 -8.33 -18.93
N ALA A 44 -15.48 -7.56 -19.99
CA ALA A 44 -16.49 -7.73 -21.06
C ALA A 44 -16.35 -9.05 -21.83
N ASN A 45 -15.14 -9.62 -21.90
CA ASN A 45 -14.90 -10.93 -22.52
C ASN A 45 -14.90 -12.08 -21.51
N HIS A 46 -15.34 -11.85 -20.27
CA HIS A 46 -15.45 -12.84 -19.20
C HIS A 46 -14.13 -13.61 -18.94
N LYS A 47 -12.98 -12.94 -19.11
CA LYS A 47 -11.66 -13.53 -18.85
C LYS A 47 -11.30 -13.55 -17.37
N ALA A 48 -11.93 -12.66 -16.58
CA ALA A 48 -11.88 -12.64 -15.13
C ALA A 48 -13.15 -11.99 -14.60
N ASN A 49 -13.49 -12.29 -13.34
CA ASN A 49 -14.55 -11.59 -12.63
C ASN A 49 -14.03 -10.27 -12.05
N PRO A 50 -14.88 -9.26 -11.80
CA PRO A 50 -14.45 -7.98 -11.25
C PRO A 50 -13.65 -8.11 -9.95
N TRP A 51 -14.06 -9.00 -9.04
CA TRP A 51 -13.39 -9.23 -7.74
C TRP A 51 -12.04 -9.96 -7.84
N GLU A 52 -11.72 -10.52 -8.99
CA GLU A 52 -10.41 -11.15 -9.29
C GLU A 52 -9.43 -10.15 -9.90
N CYS A 53 -9.87 -8.93 -10.19
CA CYS A 53 -9.03 -7.90 -10.81
C CYS A 53 -8.48 -6.93 -9.76
N LEU A 54 -7.16 -6.77 -9.76
CA LEU A 54 -6.44 -5.78 -8.95
C LEU A 54 -5.81 -4.72 -9.86
N VAL A 55 -6.16 -3.45 -9.62
CA VAL A 55 -5.63 -2.29 -10.34
C VAL A 55 -5.06 -1.29 -9.36
N VAL A 56 -3.77 -1.02 -9.45
CA VAL A 56 -3.06 -0.19 -8.47
C VAL A 56 -2.48 1.06 -9.12
N THR A 57 -2.58 2.18 -8.44
CA THR A 57 -1.96 3.46 -8.82
C THR A 57 -1.16 4.03 -7.65
N PHE A 58 -0.34 5.06 -7.91
CA PHE A 58 0.43 5.71 -6.85
C PHE A 58 -0.35 6.80 -6.10
N THR A 59 -1.31 7.46 -6.74
CA THR A 59 -2.02 8.61 -6.15
C THR A 59 -3.52 8.38 -6.09
N ASN A 60 -4.16 8.91 -5.06
CA ASN A 60 -5.61 8.88 -4.90
C ASN A 60 -6.33 9.57 -6.08
N ARG A 61 -5.74 10.65 -6.62
CA ARG A 61 -6.29 11.33 -7.80
C ARG A 61 -6.32 10.40 -9.01
N ALA A 62 -5.20 9.72 -9.30
CA ALA A 62 -5.12 8.76 -10.41
C ALA A 62 -6.08 7.59 -10.20
N ALA A 63 -6.23 7.08 -8.98
CA ALA A 63 -7.18 6.01 -8.66
C ALA A 63 -8.62 6.46 -8.91
N LYS A 64 -8.99 7.68 -8.50
CA LYS A 64 -10.32 8.25 -8.73
C LYS A 64 -10.61 8.44 -10.23
N GLU A 65 -9.70 9.07 -10.96
CA GLU A 65 -9.82 9.27 -12.40
C GLU A 65 -9.95 7.93 -13.15
N MET A 66 -9.20 6.92 -12.72
CA MET A 66 -9.27 5.58 -13.31
C MET A 66 -10.62 4.92 -13.03
N ARG A 67 -11.12 5.00 -11.79
CA ARG A 67 -12.43 4.47 -11.41
C ARG A 67 -13.54 5.08 -12.26
N GLU A 68 -13.59 6.40 -12.37
CA GLU A 68 -14.58 7.12 -13.18
C GLU A 68 -14.54 6.69 -14.66
N ARG A 69 -13.34 6.52 -15.21
CA ARG A 69 -13.18 6.04 -16.60
C ARG A 69 -13.64 4.60 -16.78
N VAL A 70 -13.34 3.72 -15.85
CA VAL A 70 -13.77 2.31 -15.90
C VAL A 70 -15.27 2.21 -15.71
N GLU A 71 -15.85 2.97 -14.78
CA GLU A 71 -17.30 3.05 -14.56
C GLU A 71 -18.05 3.46 -15.83
N ASN A 72 -17.52 4.44 -16.56
CA ASN A 72 -18.09 4.84 -17.86
C ASN A 72 -18.02 3.74 -18.94
N LEU A 73 -17.13 2.76 -18.79
CA LEU A 73 -16.97 1.67 -19.76
C LEU A 73 -17.78 0.42 -19.41
N ILE A 74 -17.87 0.09 -18.12
CA ILE A 74 -18.45 -1.17 -17.63
C ILE A 74 -19.54 -1.00 -16.56
N GLY A 75 -19.89 0.23 -16.21
CA GLY A 75 -20.92 0.54 -15.20
C GLY A 75 -20.51 0.08 -13.80
N ASP A 76 -21.50 -0.31 -13.00
CA ASP A 76 -21.36 -0.65 -11.57
C ASP A 76 -20.42 -1.84 -11.27
N ALA A 77 -20.06 -2.62 -12.28
CA ALA A 77 -19.09 -3.73 -12.10
C ALA A 77 -17.73 -3.25 -11.54
N VAL A 78 -17.36 -1.98 -11.76
CA VAL A 78 -16.16 -1.37 -11.21
C VAL A 78 -16.12 -1.42 -9.67
N ASN A 79 -17.25 -1.42 -9.00
CA ASN A 79 -17.33 -1.41 -7.54
C ASN A 79 -16.82 -2.71 -6.90
N SER A 80 -16.81 -3.81 -7.65
CA SER A 80 -16.25 -5.10 -7.23
C SER A 80 -14.77 -5.27 -7.59
N VAL A 81 -14.19 -4.36 -8.37
CA VAL A 81 -12.75 -4.38 -8.73
C VAL A 81 -11.93 -3.84 -7.56
N TRP A 82 -10.81 -4.48 -7.25
CA TRP A 82 -9.82 -3.97 -6.31
C TRP A 82 -9.03 -2.85 -6.98
N LEU A 83 -9.56 -1.64 -6.94
CA LEU A 83 -8.97 -0.47 -7.59
C LEU A 83 -8.65 0.61 -6.57
N GLY A 84 -7.38 1.00 -6.46
CA GLY A 84 -6.94 2.00 -5.51
C GLY A 84 -5.43 2.26 -5.57
N THR A 85 -4.93 2.99 -4.57
CA THR A 85 -3.49 3.12 -4.33
C THR A 85 -2.97 1.89 -3.61
N PHE A 86 -1.64 1.66 -3.62
CA PHE A 86 -1.02 0.59 -2.83
C PHE A 86 -1.47 0.63 -1.37
N HIS A 87 -1.43 1.81 -0.73
CA HIS A 87 -1.84 1.97 0.66
C HIS A 87 -3.33 1.66 0.86
N SER A 88 -4.22 2.16 0.00
CA SER A 88 -5.66 1.92 0.15
C SER A 88 -6.03 0.43 0.00
N ILE A 89 -5.37 -0.28 -0.91
CA ILE A 89 -5.53 -1.72 -1.07
C ILE A 89 -4.99 -2.45 0.17
N CYS A 90 -3.79 -2.09 0.65
CA CYS A 90 -3.22 -2.68 1.87
C CYS A 90 -4.07 -2.41 3.11
N VAL A 91 -4.65 -1.21 3.26
CA VAL A 91 -5.61 -0.92 4.34
C VAL A 91 -6.81 -1.85 4.25
N LYS A 92 -7.36 -2.09 3.06
CA LYS A 92 -8.51 -2.99 2.89
C LYS A 92 -8.15 -4.44 3.27
N ILE A 93 -6.98 -4.93 2.85
CA ILE A 93 -6.46 -6.24 3.26
C ILE A 93 -6.32 -6.30 4.79
N LEU A 94 -5.66 -5.29 5.36
CA LEU A 94 -5.40 -5.24 6.79
C LEU A 94 -6.69 -5.12 7.63
N ARG A 95 -7.71 -4.40 7.17
CA ARG A 95 -9.02 -4.34 7.82
C ARG A 95 -9.71 -5.70 7.88
N ASN A 96 -9.62 -6.47 6.79
CA ASN A 96 -10.25 -7.78 6.70
C ASN A 96 -9.52 -8.88 7.49
N HIS A 97 -8.23 -8.69 7.79
CA HIS A 97 -7.36 -9.68 8.44
C HIS A 97 -6.54 -9.06 9.58
N ALA A 98 -7.12 -8.10 10.31
CA ALA A 98 -6.40 -7.33 11.32
C ALA A 98 -5.86 -8.21 12.46
N GLU A 99 -6.58 -9.25 12.83
CA GLU A 99 -6.19 -10.22 13.86
C GLU A 99 -4.88 -10.94 13.55
N LEU A 100 -4.55 -11.17 12.27
CA LEU A 100 -3.29 -11.77 11.85
C LEU A 100 -2.08 -10.85 12.09
N ALA A 101 -2.34 -9.54 12.24
CA ALA A 101 -1.35 -8.54 12.60
C ALA A 101 -1.38 -8.17 14.10
N GLY A 102 -2.21 -8.81 14.91
CA GLY A 102 -2.41 -8.49 16.32
C GLY A 102 -3.22 -7.20 16.54
N LEU A 103 -4.03 -6.80 15.57
CA LEU A 103 -4.85 -5.59 15.59
C LEU A 103 -6.34 -5.95 15.62
N SER A 104 -7.16 -5.01 16.08
CA SER A 104 -8.61 -5.03 15.82
C SER A 104 -8.91 -4.34 14.49
N SER A 105 -9.98 -4.75 13.81
CA SER A 105 -10.34 -4.22 12.49
C SER A 105 -10.60 -2.69 12.46
N ASN A 106 -10.92 -2.09 13.61
CA ASN A 106 -11.15 -0.65 13.79
C ASN A 106 -9.87 0.14 14.14
N PHE A 107 -8.69 -0.41 13.86
CA PHE A 107 -7.42 0.27 14.14
C PHE A 107 -7.38 1.69 13.55
N THR A 108 -6.61 2.56 14.21
CA THR A 108 -6.39 3.96 13.79
C THR A 108 -5.07 4.08 13.04
N ILE A 109 -5.06 4.86 11.96
CA ILE A 109 -3.84 5.23 11.24
C ILE A 109 -3.36 6.56 11.80
N LEU A 110 -2.16 6.57 12.41
CA LEU A 110 -1.61 7.77 13.03
C LEU A 110 -1.12 8.77 11.98
N SER A 111 -1.43 10.05 12.21
CA SER A 111 -0.81 11.15 11.49
C SER A 111 0.68 11.28 11.82
N GLU A 112 1.45 11.97 10.99
CA GLU A 112 2.89 12.22 11.26
C GLU A 112 3.09 12.96 12.58
N ASP A 113 2.22 13.91 12.92
CA ASP A 113 2.27 14.65 14.18
C ASP A 113 2.03 13.74 15.38
N ASP A 114 1.08 12.81 15.28
CA ASP A 114 0.79 11.85 16.35
C ASP A 114 1.93 10.84 16.52
N GLN A 115 2.53 10.37 15.42
CA GLN A 115 3.72 9.54 15.46
C GLN A 115 4.88 10.25 16.19
N LYS A 116 5.09 11.52 15.88
CA LYS A 116 6.12 12.35 16.49
C LYS A 116 5.89 12.58 18.00
N ARG A 117 4.64 12.81 18.38
CA ARG A 117 4.26 12.89 19.81
C ARG A 117 4.52 11.57 20.52
N LEU A 118 4.11 10.45 19.91
CA LEU A 118 4.27 9.12 20.51
C LEU A 118 5.74 8.77 20.72
N ILE A 119 6.58 8.94 19.71
CA ILE A 119 8.01 8.64 19.85
C ILE A 119 8.68 9.54 20.89
N LYS A 120 8.29 10.83 20.94
CA LYS A 120 8.79 11.76 21.94
C LYS A 120 8.40 11.34 23.37
N GLN A 121 7.15 10.92 23.59
CA GLN A 121 6.71 10.40 24.89
C GLN A 121 7.53 9.17 25.34
N ILE A 122 7.86 8.27 24.42
CA ILE A 122 8.69 7.10 24.69
C ILE A 122 10.12 7.54 25.06
N MET A 123 10.68 8.50 24.31
CA MET A 123 12.02 9.02 24.56
C MET A 123 12.11 9.73 25.91
N ASP A 124 11.10 10.55 26.26
CA ASP A 124 11.04 11.25 27.54
C ASP A 124 10.93 10.25 28.70
N ALA A 125 10.14 9.19 28.57
CA ALA A 125 10.03 8.13 29.58
C ALA A 125 11.33 7.35 29.82
N ASP A 126 12.14 7.21 28.78
CA ASP A 126 13.45 6.54 28.85
C ASP A 126 14.62 7.49 29.15
N ASN A 127 14.35 8.78 29.41
CA ASN A 127 15.36 9.83 29.59
C ASN A 127 16.36 9.94 28.43
N ILE A 128 15.89 9.74 27.20
CA ILE A 128 16.70 9.85 25.98
C ILE A 128 16.79 11.33 25.57
N ASP A 129 18.03 11.80 25.39
CA ASP A 129 18.31 13.16 24.95
C ASP A 129 17.79 13.43 23.52
N THR A 130 16.74 14.22 23.40
CA THR A 130 16.10 14.58 22.12
C THR A 130 16.93 15.53 21.28
N GLN A 131 17.96 16.17 21.84
CA GLN A 131 18.93 16.98 21.06
C GLN A 131 19.93 16.06 20.35
N LYS A 132 20.38 15.01 21.04
CA LYS A 132 21.27 14.01 20.47
C LYS A 132 20.55 13.06 19.49
N TYR A 133 19.31 12.72 19.79
CA TYR A 133 18.45 11.86 18.96
C TYR A 133 17.15 12.60 18.62
N PRO A 134 17.12 13.47 17.60
CA PRO A 134 15.90 14.18 17.26
C PRO A 134 14.75 13.21 16.91
N PRO A 135 13.55 13.38 17.49
CA PRO A 135 12.43 12.48 17.26
C PRO A 135 12.11 12.23 15.78
N GLN A 136 12.21 13.26 14.95
CA GLN A 136 12.00 13.13 13.51
C GLN A 136 13.02 12.22 12.86
N SER A 137 14.30 12.36 13.21
CA SER A 137 15.37 11.50 12.67
C SER A 137 15.21 10.03 13.06
N VAL A 138 14.70 9.77 14.27
CA VAL A 138 14.36 8.41 14.72
C VAL A 138 13.22 7.84 13.88
N LEU A 139 12.13 8.59 13.69
CA LEU A 139 11.00 8.18 12.86
C LEU A 139 11.40 7.96 11.39
N ASP A 140 12.23 8.83 10.83
CA ASP A 140 12.72 8.68 9.45
C ASP A 140 13.55 7.39 9.27
N LYS A 141 14.30 7.01 10.32
CA LYS A 141 15.06 5.76 10.30
C LYS A 141 14.14 4.55 10.41
N ILE A 142 13.16 4.58 11.30
CA ILE A 142 12.13 3.54 11.44
C ILE A 142 11.36 3.38 10.13
N SER A 143 10.90 4.48 9.51
CA SER A 143 10.21 4.46 8.23
C SER A 143 11.04 3.78 7.14
N ARG A 144 12.32 4.15 7.00
CA ARG A 144 13.23 3.50 6.05
C ARG A 144 13.42 2.00 6.30
N TRP A 145 13.38 1.57 7.56
CA TRP A 145 13.42 0.14 7.88
C TRP A 145 12.14 -0.56 7.46
N LYS A 146 10.98 0.03 7.74
CA LYS A 146 9.67 -0.49 7.29
C LYS A 146 9.58 -0.57 5.77
N ASP A 147 10.06 0.45 5.05
CA ASP A 147 10.10 0.46 3.57
C ASP A 147 10.94 -0.69 2.98
N LYS A 148 11.96 -1.15 3.73
CA LYS A 148 12.76 -2.32 3.36
C LYS A 148 12.17 -3.66 3.81
N GLY A 149 10.99 -3.65 4.43
CA GLY A 149 10.39 -4.84 4.99
C GLY A 149 11.11 -5.35 6.26
N TRP A 150 11.81 -4.45 6.96
CA TRP A 150 12.57 -4.83 8.17
C TRP A 150 11.71 -4.63 9.41
N THR A 151 11.24 -5.75 9.95
CA THR A 151 10.52 -5.80 11.22
C THR A 151 11.48 -5.62 12.41
N VAL A 152 10.90 -5.38 13.58
CA VAL A 152 11.63 -5.28 14.86
C VAL A 152 12.54 -6.49 15.10
N ASP A 153 12.06 -7.70 14.81
CA ASP A 153 12.80 -8.95 15.00
C ASP A 153 14.02 -9.02 14.08
N LYS A 154 13.86 -8.62 12.82
CA LYS A 154 14.94 -8.63 11.83
C LYS A 154 16.04 -7.63 12.18
N ILE A 155 15.68 -6.44 12.67
CA ILE A 155 16.66 -5.41 13.04
C ILE A 155 17.44 -5.79 14.28
N GLY A 156 16.80 -6.45 15.25
CA GLY A 156 17.45 -6.86 16.51
C GLY A 156 18.65 -7.79 16.31
N THR A 157 18.73 -8.49 15.18
CA THR A 157 19.83 -9.40 14.85
C THR A 157 20.96 -8.74 14.06
N ASP A 158 20.66 -7.71 13.25
CA ASP A 158 21.58 -7.23 12.22
C ASP A 158 22.22 -5.85 12.51
N PHE A 159 21.69 -5.06 13.48
CA PHE A 159 22.11 -3.68 13.68
C PHE A 159 22.64 -3.37 15.08
N LYS A 160 23.84 -2.78 15.13
CA LYS A 160 24.52 -2.37 16.36
C LYS A 160 24.08 -1.01 16.94
N ASP A 161 23.11 -0.32 16.31
CA ASP A 161 22.58 0.94 16.85
C ASP A 161 21.51 0.63 17.90
N ASN A 162 21.96 0.46 19.13
CA ASN A 162 21.10 0.00 20.22
C ASN A 162 19.94 0.95 20.54
N ILE A 163 20.14 2.28 20.46
CA ILE A 163 19.12 3.25 20.90
C ILE A 163 17.94 3.30 19.91
N THR A 164 18.19 3.50 18.63
CA THR A 164 17.10 3.56 17.63
C THR A 164 16.40 2.21 17.48
N THR A 165 17.13 1.11 17.62
CA THR A 165 16.55 -0.24 17.61
C THR A 165 15.62 -0.45 18.80
N GLU A 166 16.03 -0.06 20.01
CA GLU A 166 15.18 -0.16 21.20
C GLU A 166 13.97 0.78 21.11
N LEU A 167 14.14 1.99 20.57
CA LEU A 167 13.04 2.91 20.31
C LEU A 167 12.06 2.33 19.30
N TYR A 168 12.51 1.67 18.25
CA TYR A 168 11.63 1.01 17.29
C TYR A 168 10.80 -0.10 17.94
N LYS A 169 11.42 -0.94 18.78
CA LYS A 169 10.70 -1.98 19.54
C LYS A 169 9.60 -1.39 20.42
N LYS A 170 9.94 -0.37 21.22
CA LYS A 170 8.98 0.30 22.10
C LYS A 170 7.88 1.03 21.34
N TYR A 171 8.24 1.71 20.25
CA TYR A 171 7.30 2.40 19.39
C TYR A 171 6.30 1.40 18.76
N GLN A 172 6.78 0.30 18.23
CA GLN A 172 5.92 -0.71 17.63
C GLN A 172 5.01 -1.40 18.65
N ALA A 173 5.55 -1.73 19.82
CA ALA A 173 4.74 -2.29 20.92
C ALA A 173 3.63 -1.31 21.35
N ARG A 174 3.95 -0.01 21.46
CA ARG A 174 2.98 0.99 21.85
C ARG A 174 1.90 1.22 20.79
N LEU A 175 2.25 1.16 19.50
CA LEU A 175 1.26 1.20 18.42
C LEU A 175 0.25 0.06 18.53
N LEU A 176 0.72 -1.18 18.77
CA LEU A 176 -0.16 -2.34 18.94
C LEU A 176 -1.05 -2.21 20.18
N GLU A 177 -0.51 -1.79 21.33
CA GLU A 177 -1.31 -1.54 22.54
C GLU A 177 -2.44 -0.53 22.31
N LEU A 178 -2.18 0.50 21.53
CA LEU A 178 -3.15 1.55 21.19
C LEU A 178 -4.08 1.16 20.03
N ASN A 179 -3.93 -0.03 19.49
CA ASN A 179 -4.61 -0.46 18.25
C ASN A 179 -4.41 0.54 17.11
N CYS A 180 -3.17 0.95 16.90
CA CYS A 180 -2.76 1.94 15.91
C CYS A 180 -1.71 1.36 14.94
N VAL A 181 -1.66 1.94 13.76
CA VAL A 181 -0.61 1.72 12.77
C VAL A 181 -0.10 3.06 12.28
N ASP A 182 1.17 3.12 11.88
CA ASP A 182 1.66 4.23 11.09
C ASP A 182 1.56 3.92 9.59
N PHE A 183 1.96 4.87 8.75
CA PHE A 183 1.83 4.74 7.30
C PHE A 183 2.70 3.61 6.73
N GLY A 184 3.90 3.37 7.32
CA GLY A 184 4.79 2.26 6.93
C GLY A 184 4.23 0.89 7.31
N ASP A 185 3.54 0.78 8.44
CA ASP A 185 2.93 -0.45 8.91
C ASP A 185 1.87 -1.00 7.95
N ILE A 186 1.15 -0.12 7.26
CA ILE A 186 0.06 -0.51 6.36
C ILE A 186 0.57 -1.50 5.30
N ILE A 187 1.66 -1.16 4.63
CA ILE A 187 2.25 -2.04 3.60
C ILE A 187 3.00 -3.20 4.25
N LEU A 188 3.75 -2.94 5.33
CA LEU A 188 4.53 -3.97 6.01
C LEU A 188 3.66 -5.11 6.55
N TYR A 189 2.56 -4.78 7.22
CA TYR A 189 1.63 -5.79 7.75
C TYR A 189 0.85 -6.51 6.66
N ALA A 190 0.41 -5.79 5.63
CA ALA A 190 -0.23 -6.43 4.48
C ALA A 190 0.72 -7.42 3.79
N LEU A 191 1.98 -7.03 3.58
CA LEU A 191 3.01 -7.92 3.03
C LEU A 191 3.22 -9.16 3.91
N LYS A 192 3.33 -8.98 5.23
CA LYS A 192 3.48 -10.09 6.18
C LYS A 192 2.29 -11.05 6.12
N ILE A 193 1.06 -10.53 6.14
CA ILE A 193 -0.15 -11.34 6.04
C ILE A 193 -0.13 -12.19 4.76
N LEU A 194 0.22 -11.59 3.62
CA LEU A 194 0.27 -12.30 2.34
C LEU A 194 1.40 -13.33 2.25
N LEU A 195 2.54 -13.09 2.90
CA LEU A 195 3.65 -14.04 2.90
C LEU A 195 3.42 -15.22 3.86
N ASP A 196 2.81 -14.95 5.02
CA ASP A 196 2.61 -15.96 6.06
C ASP A 196 1.35 -16.84 5.80
N ASN A 197 0.44 -16.40 4.90
CA ASN A 197 -0.83 -17.07 4.60
C ASN A 197 -1.00 -17.16 3.07
N GLN A 198 -0.26 -18.05 2.44
CA GLN A 198 -0.25 -18.22 0.97
C GLN A 198 -1.35 -19.14 0.44
N ASP A 199 -2.16 -19.70 1.31
CA ASP A 199 -3.29 -20.60 0.96
C ASP A 199 -4.57 -19.76 0.66
#